data_124c54059c2787877e166a59d6ffb803
#
_entry.id   124c54059c2787877e166a59d6ffb803
#
_cell.length_a   1.000
_cell.length_b   1.000
_cell.length_c   1.000
_cell.angle_alpha   90.00
_cell.angle_beta   90.00
_cell.angle_gamma   90.00
#
_symmetry.space_group_name_H-M   'P 1'
#
loop_
_entity.id
_entity.type
_entity.pdbx_description
1 polymer ?
#
loop_
_entity_poly.entity_id
_entity_poly.type
_entity_poly.pdbx_seq_one_letter_code
_entity_poly.pdbx_strand_id
1 'polypeptide(L)'
;MKISESQQLTNFDNSNGPIEIFADDGIEWHKNKSKYVALGNAKALSGTLSVESDKIEAFYKENDSSNMNITEVRAKRNVVVQDKKMKITGGEYAEYKILKDYFFINGKNITLTSEKNILKSNQKLEYWRSKNIAIATGKAEAKKDNEFVILADKLVWYLQERNQKTTVKKLLGFKNVSIKTNNEVAFSDKAIYNNETEICKLYGNVKLQRGESFLIGEYAEVDLRSGISKLLPAPGNKLNENKVRALIDKGGIDTDESNWYSLYCS
;
A
#
# COMPACT_ATOMS: atom_id res chain seq x y z
N MET A 1 -10.51 -15.71 5.81
CA MET A 1 -10.88 -14.32 5.47
C MET A 1 -10.13 -13.94 4.20
N LYS A 2 -10.78 -14.03 3.04
CA LYS A 2 -10.13 -13.69 1.77
C LYS A 2 -9.94 -12.19 1.73
N ILE A 3 -8.73 -11.71 1.46
CA ILE A 3 -8.54 -10.37 0.90
C ILE A 3 -9.18 -10.45 -0.50
N SER A 4 -10.51 -10.44 -0.54
CA SER A 4 -11.28 -10.48 -1.76
C SER A 4 -11.47 -9.07 -2.26
N GLU A 5 -11.28 -8.95 -3.56
CA GLU A 5 -11.57 -7.83 -4.44
C GLU A 5 -10.53 -6.71 -4.45
N SER A 6 -9.58 -6.98 -5.27
CA SER A 6 -9.15 -6.25 -6.44
C SER A 6 -9.17 -4.74 -6.32
N GLN A 7 -8.10 -4.24 -5.79
CA GLN A 7 -7.65 -2.91 -6.21
C GLN A 7 -7.17 -3.05 -7.66
N GLN A 8 -7.95 -2.55 -8.60
CA GLN A 8 -7.37 -2.11 -9.85
C GLN A 8 -6.48 -0.91 -9.49
N LEU A 9 -5.23 -1.18 -9.13
CA LEU A 9 -4.20 -0.18 -9.22
C LEU A 9 -4.07 0.10 -10.73
N THR A 10 -4.77 1.17 -11.14
CA THR A 10 -4.65 1.82 -12.43
C THR A 10 -4.72 0.91 -13.66
N ASN A 11 -5.85 0.80 -14.29
CA ASN A 11 -5.85 0.85 -15.73
C ASN A 11 -5.38 2.27 -16.12
N PHE A 12 -4.07 2.49 -16.17
CA PHE A 12 -3.52 3.43 -17.14
C PHE A 12 -3.89 2.80 -18.47
N ASP A 13 -5.10 3.10 -18.90
CA ASP A 13 -5.66 2.53 -20.09
C ASP A 13 -4.67 2.87 -21.22
N ASN A 14 -4.23 1.85 -21.95
CA ASN A 14 -3.62 2.03 -23.26
C ASN A 14 -4.70 2.56 -24.22
N SER A 15 -5.39 3.65 -23.81
CA SER A 15 -6.19 4.42 -24.75
C SER A 15 -5.18 4.98 -25.73
N ASN A 16 -5.14 4.45 -26.95
CA ASN A 16 -4.48 5.04 -28.11
C ASN A 16 -5.09 6.42 -28.47
N GLY A 17 -5.74 7.06 -27.49
CA GLY A 17 -6.35 8.37 -27.59
C GLY A 17 -5.34 9.48 -27.36
N PRO A 18 -5.63 10.69 -27.85
CA PRO A 18 -4.82 11.86 -27.63
C PRO A 18 -4.70 12.19 -26.14
N ILE A 19 -3.56 12.78 -25.76
CA ILE A 19 -3.40 13.42 -24.46
C ILE A 19 -3.83 14.88 -24.64
N GLU A 20 -4.84 15.30 -23.87
CA GLU A 20 -5.28 16.69 -23.82
C GLU A 20 -4.58 17.40 -22.66
N ILE A 21 -4.05 18.60 -22.91
CA ILE A 21 -3.35 19.39 -21.89
C ILE A 21 -4.02 20.75 -21.76
N PHE A 22 -4.31 21.17 -20.54
CA PHE A 22 -4.87 22.46 -20.17
C PHE A 22 -3.95 23.15 -19.17
N ALA A 23 -3.90 24.49 -19.19
CA ALA A 23 -3.13 25.28 -18.27
C ALA A 23 -3.65 26.73 -18.21
N ASP A 24 -3.61 27.38 -17.04
CA ASP A 24 -4.10 28.74 -16.87
C ASP A 24 -3.08 29.79 -17.34
N ASP A 25 -1.76 29.54 -17.12
CA ASP A 25 -0.70 30.49 -17.44
C ASP A 25 -0.09 30.27 -18.82
N GLY A 26 -0.48 29.20 -19.50
CA GLY A 26 -0.08 28.91 -20.89
C GLY A 26 0.62 27.60 -21.09
N ILE A 27 0.79 27.25 -22.37
CA ILE A 27 1.47 26.07 -22.84
C ILE A 27 2.58 26.47 -23.79
N GLU A 28 3.82 26.06 -23.47
CA GLU A 28 5.00 26.31 -24.27
C GLU A 28 5.40 25.04 -25.04
N TRP A 29 5.75 25.18 -26.30
CA TRP A 29 6.34 24.10 -27.09
C TRP A 29 7.84 24.31 -27.29
N HIS A 30 8.65 23.54 -26.57
CA HIS A 30 10.11 23.59 -26.64
C HIS A 30 10.63 22.59 -27.68
N LYS A 31 10.60 22.93 -28.95
CA LYS A 31 11.01 22.05 -30.08
C LYS A 31 12.43 21.48 -29.87
N ASN A 32 13.41 22.35 -29.53
CA ASN A 32 14.79 21.93 -29.30
C ASN A 32 15.00 20.98 -28.11
N LYS A 33 14.00 20.84 -27.23
CA LYS A 33 14.03 19.97 -26.07
C LYS A 33 13.00 18.84 -26.17
N SER A 34 12.32 18.74 -27.30
CA SER A 34 11.28 17.75 -27.60
C SER A 34 10.27 17.61 -26.47
N LYS A 35 9.71 18.74 -25.98
CA LYS A 35 8.74 18.73 -24.90
C LYS A 35 7.72 19.87 -24.99
N TYR A 36 6.56 19.61 -24.41
CA TYR A 36 5.56 20.60 -24.05
C TYR A 36 5.68 20.93 -22.55
N VAL A 37 5.41 22.16 -22.18
CA VAL A 37 5.40 22.66 -20.80
C VAL A 37 4.11 23.40 -20.56
N ALA A 38 3.27 22.92 -19.65
CA ALA A 38 2.04 23.55 -19.21
C ALA A 38 2.26 24.17 -17.84
N LEU A 39 1.84 25.42 -17.64
CA LEU A 39 2.07 26.22 -16.44
C LEU A 39 0.75 26.75 -15.88
N GLY A 40 0.64 26.79 -14.54
CA GLY A 40 -0.53 27.28 -13.82
C GLY A 40 -1.70 26.28 -13.85
N ASN A 41 -2.04 25.68 -12.74
CA ASN A 41 -3.12 24.69 -12.61
C ASN A 41 -3.18 23.72 -13.79
N ALA A 42 -1.99 23.24 -14.20
CA ALA A 42 -1.85 22.40 -15.38
C ALA A 42 -2.57 21.07 -15.19
N LYS A 43 -3.29 20.64 -16.22
CA LYS A 43 -4.05 19.39 -16.24
C LYS A 43 -3.77 18.62 -17.52
N ALA A 44 -3.42 17.35 -17.40
CA ALA A 44 -3.32 16.42 -18.51
C ALA A 44 -4.39 15.34 -18.38
N LEU A 45 -5.08 15.05 -19.49
CA LEU A 45 -6.12 14.01 -19.59
C LEU A 45 -5.71 12.96 -20.59
N SER A 46 -5.88 11.68 -20.25
CA SER A 46 -5.74 10.56 -21.16
C SER A 46 -6.82 9.53 -20.82
N GLY A 47 -7.84 9.45 -21.66
CA GLY A 47 -9.02 8.65 -21.36
C GLY A 47 -9.68 9.08 -20.06
N THR A 48 -9.71 8.22 -19.06
CA THR A 48 -10.30 8.53 -17.72
C THR A 48 -9.29 9.01 -16.71
N LEU A 49 -7.99 8.94 -17.03
CA LEU A 49 -6.92 9.38 -16.15
C LEU A 49 -6.71 10.89 -16.27
N SER A 50 -6.65 11.57 -15.15
CA SER A 50 -6.21 12.96 -15.04
C SER A 50 -4.99 13.09 -14.15
N VAL A 51 -4.09 14.00 -14.54
CA VAL A 51 -2.96 14.47 -13.73
C VAL A 51 -3.07 15.97 -13.62
N GLU A 52 -3.10 16.49 -12.41
CA GLU A 52 -3.17 17.92 -12.11
C GLU A 52 -1.95 18.33 -11.28
N SER A 53 -1.38 19.51 -11.56
CA SER A 53 -0.25 20.07 -10.81
C SER A 53 -0.01 21.52 -11.21
N ASP A 54 0.88 22.24 -10.52
CA ASP A 54 1.26 23.60 -10.93
C ASP A 54 1.97 23.63 -12.28
N LYS A 55 2.68 22.54 -12.63
CA LYS A 55 3.44 22.42 -13.87
C LYS A 55 3.46 21.00 -14.38
N ILE A 56 3.17 20.81 -15.67
CA ILE A 56 3.32 19.54 -16.39
C ILE A 56 4.34 19.69 -17.53
N GLU A 57 5.25 18.75 -17.64
CA GLU A 57 6.18 18.61 -18.76
C GLU A 57 5.91 17.27 -19.45
N ALA A 58 5.57 17.29 -20.75
CA ALA A 58 5.36 16.11 -21.57
C ALA A 58 6.47 16.01 -22.62
N PHE A 59 7.31 14.99 -22.51
CA PHE A 59 8.43 14.73 -23.43
C PHE A 59 7.96 13.79 -24.54
N TYR A 60 8.40 14.08 -25.77
CA TYR A 60 8.05 13.27 -26.93
C TYR A 60 9.28 12.86 -27.73
N LYS A 61 9.09 11.85 -28.59
CA LYS A 61 9.99 11.50 -29.68
C LYS A 61 9.21 11.56 -30.98
N GLU A 62 9.85 12.13 -32.01
CA GLU A 62 9.34 12.08 -33.37
C GLU A 62 9.70 10.73 -33.99
N ASN A 63 8.75 10.11 -34.68
CA ASN A 63 9.00 8.94 -35.52
C ASN A 63 9.26 9.36 -36.96
N ASP A 64 9.61 8.40 -37.82
CA ASP A 64 9.92 8.62 -39.24
C ASP A 64 8.73 9.24 -40.03
N SER A 65 7.53 9.13 -39.52
CA SER A 65 6.30 9.72 -40.08
C SER A 65 5.95 11.09 -39.50
N SER A 66 6.90 11.74 -38.78
CA SER A 66 6.69 13.02 -38.08
C SER A 66 5.59 13.03 -37.03
N ASN A 67 5.15 11.85 -36.56
CA ASN A 67 4.24 11.75 -35.44
C ASN A 67 4.99 11.89 -34.11
N MET A 68 4.44 12.69 -33.21
CA MET A 68 5.01 12.93 -31.88
C MET A 68 4.43 11.93 -30.89
N ASN A 69 5.27 11.00 -30.44
CA ASN A 69 4.88 10.02 -29.42
C ASN A 69 5.36 10.47 -28.05
N ILE A 70 4.45 10.70 -27.12
CA ILE A 70 4.81 11.03 -25.72
C ILE A 70 5.54 9.83 -25.12
N THR A 71 6.69 10.07 -24.52
CA THR A 71 7.54 9.03 -23.90
C THR A 71 7.61 9.14 -22.40
N GLU A 72 7.41 10.36 -21.87
CA GLU A 72 7.50 10.64 -20.45
C GLU A 72 6.63 11.85 -20.09
N VAL A 73 5.95 11.79 -18.94
CA VAL A 73 5.21 12.91 -18.37
C VAL A 73 5.73 13.16 -16.96
N ARG A 74 6.02 14.43 -16.64
CA ARG A 74 6.42 14.90 -15.31
C ARG A 74 5.45 15.94 -14.80
N ALA A 75 5.02 15.80 -13.55
CA ALA A 75 4.18 16.77 -12.85
C ALA A 75 4.92 17.29 -11.61
N LYS A 76 4.81 18.59 -11.33
CA LYS A 76 5.57 19.27 -10.26
C LYS A 76 4.67 20.17 -9.46
N ARG A 77 4.75 20.04 -8.14
CA ARG A 77 4.00 20.73 -7.08
C ARG A 77 2.50 20.46 -7.15
N ASN A 78 1.90 20.29 -5.98
CA ASN A 78 0.46 20.05 -5.83
C ASN A 78 -0.08 18.93 -6.72
N VAL A 79 0.70 17.83 -6.86
CA VAL A 79 0.36 16.75 -7.78
C VAL A 79 -0.84 15.96 -7.28
N VAL A 80 -1.86 15.87 -8.13
CA VAL A 80 -3.02 15.01 -7.95
C VAL A 80 -3.15 14.11 -9.19
N VAL A 81 -3.30 12.80 -8.95
CA VAL A 81 -3.56 11.82 -10.01
C VAL A 81 -4.90 11.17 -9.71
N GLN A 82 -5.79 11.14 -10.68
CA GLN A 82 -7.13 10.60 -10.48
C GLN A 82 -7.64 9.86 -11.71
N ASP A 83 -8.34 8.76 -11.47
CA ASP A 83 -9.21 8.12 -12.44
C ASP A 83 -10.60 7.86 -11.83
N LYS A 84 -11.46 7.08 -12.52
CA LYS A 84 -12.83 6.77 -12.03
C LYS A 84 -12.87 6.04 -10.68
N LYS A 85 -11.80 5.35 -10.30
CA LYS A 85 -11.77 4.42 -9.15
C LYS A 85 -10.75 4.79 -8.09
N MET A 86 -9.83 5.68 -8.41
CA MET A 86 -8.68 5.97 -7.58
C MET A 86 -8.34 7.46 -7.60
N LYS A 87 -7.88 7.97 -6.48
CA LYS A 87 -7.29 9.32 -6.36
C LYS A 87 -6.01 9.27 -5.53
N ILE A 88 -4.95 9.90 -6.04
CA ILE A 88 -3.69 10.12 -5.31
C ILE A 88 -3.54 11.61 -5.07
N THR A 89 -3.25 12.00 -3.83
CA THR A 89 -3.01 13.38 -3.40
C THR A 89 -1.72 13.47 -2.58
N GLY A 90 -1.25 14.69 -2.29
CA GLY A 90 -0.06 14.93 -1.48
C GLY A 90 1.26 14.76 -2.25
N GLY A 91 1.22 14.71 -3.57
CA GLY A 91 2.41 14.65 -4.40
C GLY A 91 3.09 16.00 -4.58
N GLU A 92 4.42 16.03 -4.49
CA GLU A 92 5.26 17.18 -4.82
C GLU A 92 5.88 17.02 -6.23
N TYR A 93 6.11 15.78 -6.64
CA TYR A 93 6.65 15.41 -7.94
C TYR A 93 6.13 14.04 -8.36
N ALA A 94 5.69 13.92 -9.60
CA ALA A 94 5.37 12.63 -10.21
C ALA A 94 5.99 12.50 -11.60
N GLU A 95 6.29 11.26 -11.98
CA GLU A 95 6.86 10.92 -13.28
C GLU A 95 6.26 9.62 -13.79
N TYR A 96 5.85 9.61 -15.03
CA TYR A 96 5.44 8.42 -15.76
C TYR A 96 6.33 8.20 -16.98
N LYS A 97 7.08 7.11 -16.99
CA LYS A 97 7.90 6.64 -18.12
C LYS A 97 7.13 5.63 -18.92
N ILE A 98 6.51 6.08 -20.02
CA ILE A 98 5.58 5.27 -20.82
C ILE A 98 6.26 4.00 -21.35
N LEU A 99 7.44 4.12 -21.95
CA LEU A 99 8.19 2.98 -22.51
C LEU A 99 8.65 1.95 -21.47
N LYS A 100 8.75 2.36 -20.18
CA LYS A 100 9.12 1.46 -19.08
C LYS A 100 7.92 0.97 -18.31
N ASP A 101 6.75 1.50 -18.61
CA ASP A 101 5.51 1.27 -17.89
C ASP A 101 5.70 1.44 -16.37
N TYR A 102 6.40 2.54 -16.02
CA TYR A 102 6.83 2.86 -14.67
C TYR A 102 6.33 4.23 -14.26
N PHE A 103 5.57 4.26 -13.19
CA PHE A 103 5.07 5.47 -12.54
C PHE A 103 5.65 5.59 -11.14
N PHE A 104 5.96 6.81 -10.71
CA PHE A 104 6.18 7.11 -9.31
C PHE A 104 5.70 8.52 -8.94
N ILE A 105 5.41 8.70 -7.67
CA ILE A 105 5.08 9.98 -7.06
C ILE A 105 5.83 10.11 -5.73
N ASN A 106 6.51 11.24 -5.54
CA ASN A 106 7.20 11.62 -4.33
C ASN A 106 6.41 12.73 -3.63
N GLY A 107 6.45 12.77 -2.30
CA GLY A 107 5.83 13.82 -1.51
C GLY A 107 5.76 13.48 -0.05
N LYS A 108 5.30 14.45 0.75
CA LYS A 108 4.96 14.24 2.15
C LYS A 108 3.47 13.96 2.23
N ASN A 109 3.08 12.94 3.01
CA ASN A 109 1.66 12.58 3.21
C ASN A 109 0.93 12.21 1.90
N ILE A 110 1.60 11.46 1.02
CA ILE A 110 0.97 10.93 -0.17
C ILE A 110 -0.14 9.99 0.27
N THR A 111 -1.35 10.21 -0.25
CA THR A 111 -2.53 9.38 0.06
C THR A 111 -3.15 8.90 -1.23
N LEU A 112 -3.23 7.59 -1.39
CA LEU A 112 -4.01 6.92 -2.42
C LEU A 112 -5.30 6.43 -1.80
N THR A 113 -6.43 6.85 -2.35
CA THR A 113 -7.77 6.35 -2.00
C THR A 113 -8.36 5.59 -3.17
N SER A 114 -8.92 4.43 -2.91
CA SER A 114 -9.62 3.61 -3.90
C SER A 114 -10.73 2.84 -3.21
N GLU A 115 -11.98 3.14 -3.56
CA GLU A 115 -13.18 2.54 -2.94
C GLU A 115 -13.09 2.48 -1.41
N LYS A 116 -12.80 1.28 -0.85
CA LYS A 116 -12.70 1.01 0.59
C LYS A 116 -11.27 0.95 1.12
N ASN A 117 -10.29 1.32 0.29
CA ASN A 117 -8.87 1.14 0.62
C ASN A 117 -8.15 2.48 0.64
N ILE A 118 -7.28 2.63 1.62
CA ILE A 118 -6.42 3.79 1.77
C ILE A 118 -4.98 3.30 1.88
N LEU A 119 -4.11 3.89 1.06
CA LEU A 119 -2.67 3.71 1.16
C LEU A 119 -2.01 5.06 1.40
N LYS A 120 -1.19 5.15 2.43
CA LYS A 120 -0.42 6.37 2.73
C LYS A 120 1.07 6.09 2.67
N SER A 121 1.83 7.12 2.34
CA SER A 121 3.30 7.08 2.31
C SER A 121 3.86 8.49 2.54
N ASN A 122 4.95 8.59 3.30
CA ASN A 122 5.60 9.86 3.58
C ASN A 122 6.80 10.16 2.68
N GLN A 123 7.09 9.33 1.69
CA GLN A 123 8.22 9.54 0.78
C GLN A 123 7.86 9.27 -0.67
N LYS A 124 7.37 8.04 -0.99
CA LYS A 124 7.25 7.62 -2.37
C LYS A 124 6.23 6.50 -2.55
N LEU A 125 5.40 6.61 -3.59
CA LEU A 125 4.67 5.49 -4.18
C LEU A 125 5.24 5.20 -5.56
N GLU A 126 5.43 3.92 -5.88
CA GLU A 126 5.95 3.43 -7.16
C GLU A 126 5.06 2.34 -7.71
N TYR A 127 4.93 2.31 -9.03
CA TYR A 127 4.21 1.25 -9.72
C TYR A 127 4.95 0.83 -10.99
N TRP A 128 5.31 -0.45 -11.06
CA TRP A 128 5.90 -1.13 -12.21
C TRP A 128 4.84 -2.02 -12.84
N ARG A 129 4.09 -1.50 -13.82
CA ARG A 129 2.96 -2.21 -14.40
C ARG A 129 3.40 -3.50 -15.07
N SER A 130 4.44 -3.47 -15.91
CA SER A 130 4.98 -4.65 -16.59
C SER A 130 5.43 -5.77 -15.65
N LYS A 131 5.73 -5.45 -14.38
CA LYS A 131 6.12 -6.40 -13.33
C LYS A 131 4.98 -6.72 -12.36
N ASN A 132 3.87 -6.00 -12.44
CA ASN A 132 2.78 -6.06 -11.48
C ASN A 132 3.24 -5.85 -10.03
N ILE A 133 4.14 -4.87 -9.81
CA ILE A 133 4.69 -4.54 -8.49
C ILE A 133 4.34 -3.10 -8.14
N ALA A 134 3.74 -2.90 -6.95
CA ALA A 134 3.57 -1.60 -6.32
C ALA A 134 4.39 -1.51 -5.04
N ILE A 135 4.95 -0.32 -4.75
CA ILE A 135 5.83 -0.09 -3.60
C ILE A 135 5.42 1.22 -2.92
N ALA A 136 5.27 1.19 -1.60
CA ALA A 136 5.15 2.39 -0.76
C ALA A 136 6.34 2.45 0.19
N THR A 137 6.99 3.61 0.29
CA THR A 137 8.18 3.82 1.14
C THR A 137 7.99 5.04 2.02
N GLY A 138 8.49 5.00 3.25
CA GLY A 138 8.43 6.06 4.23
C GLY A 138 7.18 6.01 5.10
N LYS A 139 7.22 5.21 6.17
CA LYS A 139 6.11 4.97 7.10
C LYS A 139 4.82 4.66 6.33
N ALA A 140 4.91 3.64 5.48
CA ALA A 140 3.79 3.22 4.67
C ALA A 140 2.67 2.64 5.53
N GLU A 141 1.43 3.09 5.29
CA GLU A 141 0.22 2.59 5.94
C GLU A 141 -0.74 2.10 4.87
N ALA A 142 -1.22 0.87 5.00
CA ALA A 142 -2.32 0.38 4.18
C ALA A 142 -3.49 -0.01 5.07
N LYS A 143 -4.65 0.56 4.77
CA LYS A 143 -5.90 0.30 5.45
C LYS A 143 -6.91 -0.28 4.45
N LYS A 144 -7.53 -1.39 4.81
CA LYS A 144 -8.62 -1.98 4.07
C LYS A 144 -9.89 -1.92 4.91
N ASP A 145 -10.84 -1.07 4.52
CA ASP A 145 -12.12 -0.85 5.22
C ASP A 145 -11.92 -0.74 6.75
N ASN A 146 -12.66 -1.53 7.53
CA ASN A 146 -12.47 -1.67 8.98
C ASN A 146 -11.80 -3.00 9.35
N GLU A 147 -11.28 -3.76 8.37
CA GLU A 147 -10.78 -5.11 8.62
C GLU A 147 -9.39 -5.13 9.23
N PHE A 148 -8.45 -4.39 8.63
CA PHE A 148 -7.08 -4.31 9.14
C PHE A 148 -6.34 -3.05 8.71
N VAL A 149 -5.30 -2.73 9.48
CA VAL A 149 -4.30 -1.72 9.13
C VAL A 149 -2.93 -2.37 9.21
N ILE A 150 -2.11 -2.21 8.17
CA ILE A 150 -0.71 -2.59 8.19
C ILE A 150 0.17 -1.34 8.05
N LEU A 151 1.17 -1.22 8.92
CA LEU A 151 2.20 -0.20 8.87
C LEU A 151 3.56 -0.87 8.69
N ALA A 152 4.47 -0.22 7.95
CA ALA A 152 5.87 -0.61 7.84
C ALA A 152 6.68 0.56 7.28
N ASP A 153 8.01 0.52 7.37
CA ASP A 153 8.84 1.50 6.67
C ASP A 153 8.70 1.37 5.15
N LYS A 154 8.48 0.14 4.66
CA LYS A 154 8.25 -0.16 3.25
C LYS A 154 7.24 -1.28 3.10
N LEU A 155 6.25 -1.08 2.22
CA LEU A 155 5.30 -2.09 1.79
C LEU A 155 5.50 -2.40 0.30
N VAL A 156 5.42 -3.67 -0.08
CA VAL A 156 5.56 -4.14 -1.46
C VAL A 156 4.41 -5.08 -1.80
N TRP A 157 3.63 -4.73 -2.81
CA TRP A 157 2.55 -5.56 -3.34
C TRP A 157 3.00 -6.24 -4.62
N TYR A 158 2.83 -7.54 -4.69
CA TYR A 158 2.85 -8.31 -5.92
C TYR A 158 1.42 -8.51 -6.36
N LEU A 159 1.10 -8.01 -7.52
CA LEU A 159 -0.23 -8.02 -8.09
C LEU A 159 -0.37 -9.14 -9.12
N GLN A 160 -1.60 -9.53 -9.43
CA GLN A 160 -1.91 -10.46 -10.51
C GLN A 160 -3.22 -10.03 -11.16
N GLU A 161 -3.34 -10.25 -12.46
CA GLU A 161 -4.60 -10.07 -13.17
C GLU A 161 -5.34 -11.39 -13.24
N ARG A 162 -6.61 -11.37 -12.82
CA ARG A 162 -7.56 -12.48 -12.99
C ARG A 162 -8.90 -11.90 -13.44
N ASN A 163 -9.43 -12.38 -14.55
CA ASN A 163 -10.75 -11.95 -15.08
C ASN A 163 -10.85 -10.43 -15.25
N GLN A 164 -9.84 -9.79 -15.83
CA GLN A 164 -9.76 -8.32 -16.00
C GLN A 164 -9.77 -7.52 -14.69
N LYS A 165 -9.50 -8.17 -13.56
CA LYS A 165 -9.36 -7.53 -12.26
C LYS A 165 -7.95 -7.74 -11.73
N THR A 166 -7.31 -6.66 -11.30
CA THR A 166 -6.03 -6.71 -10.60
C THR A 166 -6.27 -7.08 -9.14
N THR A 167 -5.63 -8.12 -8.65
CA THR A 167 -5.72 -8.57 -7.26
C THR A 167 -4.35 -8.66 -6.62
N VAL A 168 -4.29 -8.56 -5.30
CA VAL A 168 -3.05 -8.78 -4.56
C VAL A 168 -2.77 -10.29 -4.52
N LYS A 169 -1.61 -10.71 -5.02
CA LYS A 169 -1.10 -12.08 -4.87
C LYS A 169 -0.34 -12.23 -3.55
N LYS A 170 0.52 -11.25 -3.23
CA LYS A 170 1.42 -11.28 -2.09
C LYS A 170 1.68 -9.86 -1.60
N LEU A 171 1.76 -9.67 -0.29
CA LEU A 171 2.14 -8.41 0.35
C LEU A 171 3.35 -8.64 1.26
N LEU A 172 4.36 -7.79 1.16
CA LEU A 172 5.52 -7.81 2.02
C LEU A 172 5.62 -6.48 2.78
N GLY A 173 5.86 -6.58 4.09
CA GLY A 173 6.23 -5.45 4.94
C GLY A 173 7.69 -5.60 5.40
N PHE A 174 8.42 -4.49 5.42
CA PHE A 174 9.83 -4.45 5.82
C PHE A 174 10.06 -3.33 6.82
N LYS A 175 10.71 -3.67 7.93
CA LYS A 175 11.07 -2.84 9.08
C LYS A 175 9.85 -2.23 9.77
N ASN A 176 9.86 -2.28 11.08
CA ASN A 176 8.83 -1.70 11.95
C ASN A 176 7.41 -2.13 11.53
N VAL A 177 7.25 -3.42 11.20
CA VAL A 177 5.96 -3.92 10.75
C VAL A 177 4.99 -4.00 11.94
N SER A 178 3.80 -3.43 11.77
CA SER A 178 2.68 -3.56 12.69
C SER A 178 1.42 -3.90 11.90
N ILE A 179 0.73 -4.96 12.28
CA ILE A 179 -0.54 -5.40 11.68
C ILE A 179 -1.58 -5.36 12.77
N LYS A 180 -2.60 -4.52 12.59
CA LYS A 180 -3.69 -4.34 13.55
C LYS A 180 -5.00 -4.82 12.93
N THR A 181 -5.69 -5.68 13.65
CA THR A 181 -7.07 -6.08 13.42
C THR A 181 -7.95 -5.54 14.54
N ASN A 182 -9.25 -5.87 14.54
CA ASN A 182 -10.16 -5.46 15.61
C ASN A 182 -9.75 -5.98 17.00
N ASN A 183 -9.13 -7.16 17.08
CA ASN A 183 -8.89 -7.86 18.33
C ASN A 183 -7.42 -8.08 18.66
N GLU A 184 -6.52 -7.90 17.70
CA GLU A 184 -5.11 -8.30 17.82
C GLU A 184 -4.18 -7.30 17.15
N VAL A 185 -2.95 -7.21 17.68
CA VAL A 185 -1.85 -6.47 17.06
C VAL A 185 -0.65 -7.40 16.96
N ALA A 186 -0.07 -7.50 15.77
CA ALA A 186 1.17 -8.22 15.52
C ALA A 186 2.28 -7.24 15.16
N PHE A 187 3.47 -7.45 15.69
CA PHE A 187 4.69 -6.71 15.39
C PHE A 187 5.77 -7.65 14.87
N SER A 188 6.62 -7.18 13.96
CA SER A 188 7.77 -7.92 13.44
C SER A 188 8.71 -7.00 12.65
N ASP A 189 9.91 -7.48 12.33
CA ASP A 189 10.81 -6.77 11.43
C ASP A 189 10.42 -6.95 9.96
N LYS A 190 9.79 -8.09 9.64
CA LYS A 190 9.35 -8.43 8.30
C LYS A 190 8.07 -9.26 8.33
N ALA A 191 7.14 -8.94 7.46
CA ALA A 191 5.93 -9.71 7.22
C ALA A 191 5.82 -10.15 5.76
N ILE A 192 5.29 -11.35 5.53
CA ILE A 192 4.98 -11.89 4.22
C ILE A 192 3.58 -12.47 4.27
N TYR A 193 2.64 -11.82 3.61
CA TYR A 193 1.28 -12.31 3.43
C TYR A 193 1.10 -12.93 2.05
N ASN A 194 0.53 -14.12 1.98
CA ASN A 194 0.15 -14.80 0.75
C ASN A 194 -1.39 -14.87 0.69
N ASN A 195 -1.97 -14.27 -0.35
CA ASN A 195 -3.42 -14.18 -0.51
C ASN A 195 -4.09 -15.51 -0.93
N GLU A 196 -3.34 -16.43 -1.54
CA GLU A 196 -3.89 -17.73 -1.96
C GLU A 196 -4.07 -18.68 -0.76
N THR A 197 -3.07 -18.68 0.14
CA THR A 197 -3.08 -19.52 1.35
C THR A 197 -3.71 -18.82 2.54
N GLU A 198 -3.87 -17.50 2.49
CA GLU A 198 -4.30 -16.64 3.59
C GLU A 198 -3.38 -16.72 4.84
N ILE A 199 -2.12 -17.10 4.62
CA ILE A 199 -1.11 -17.22 5.68
C ILE A 199 -0.23 -15.96 5.67
N CYS A 200 -0.06 -15.37 6.86
CA CYS A 200 0.91 -14.33 7.13
C CYS A 200 2.08 -14.91 7.94
N LYS A 201 3.30 -14.78 7.41
CA LYS A 201 4.54 -15.17 8.07
C LYS A 201 5.25 -13.94 8.60
N LEU A 202 5.61 -13.95 9.87
CA LEU A 202 6.27 -12.86 10.59
C LEU A 202 7.67 -13.29 10.97
N TYR A 203 8.65 -12.43 10.78
CA TYR A 203 10.07 -12.70 11.02
C TYR A 203 10.72 -11.57 11.79
N GLY A 204 11.54 -11.93 12.78
CA GLY A 204 12.35 -11.04 13.60
C GLY A 204 11.50 -10.24 14.61
N ASN A 205 11.90 -10.26 15.88
CA ASN A 205 11.27 -9.53 16.97
C ASN A 205 9.74 -9.64 16.98
N VAL A 206 9.23 -10.88 16.78
CA VAL A 206 7.79 -11.11 16.66
C VAL A 206 7.11 -10.97 18.02
N LYS A 207 6.08 -10.12 18.08
CA LYS A 207 5.15 -10.01 19.19
C LYS A 207 3.73 -10.09 18.66
N LEU A 208 2.94 -11.05 19.16
CA LEU A 208 1.50 -11.15 18.93
C LEU A 208 0.80 -10.76 20.22
N GLN A 209 -0.09 -9.77 20.17
CA GLN A 209 -0.76 -9.22 21.35
C GLN A 209 -2.28 -9.20 21.18
N ARG A 210 -2.97 -9.65 22.21
CA ARG A 210 -4.44 -9.58 22.35
C ARG A 210 -4.80 -9.19 23.78
N GLY A 211 -5.33 -7.96 23.95
CA GLY A 211 -5.49 -7.38 25.29
C GLY A 211 -4.14 -7.29 25.99
N GLU A 212 -4.09 -7.76 27.24
CA GLU A 212 -2.87 -7.82 28.06
C GLU A 212 -2.01 -9.08 27.79
N SER A 213 -2.56 -10.07 27.07
CA SER A 213 -1.83 -11.30 26.72
C SER A 213 -0.96 -11.12 25.49
N PHE A 214 0.23 -11.72 25.49
CA PHE A 214 1.12 -11.68 24.33
C PHE A 214 2.01 -12.92 24.21
N LEU A 215 2.43 -13.17 22.95
CA LEU A 215 3.41 -14.16 22.58
C LEU A 215 4.63 -13.45 21.97
N ILE A 216 5.86 -13.85 22.35
CA ILE A 216 7.10 -13.28 21.83
C ILE A 216 7.99 -14.39 21.31
N GLY A 217 8.61 -14.15 20.15
CA GLY A 217 9.57 -15.05 19.50
C GLY A 217 10.17 -14.46 18.24
N GLU A 218 10.86 -15.27 17.46
CA GLU A 218 11.56 -14.85 16.25
C GLU A 218 10.79 -15.13 14.96
N TYR A 219 9.82 -16.03 15.01
CA TYR A 219 9.03 -16.41 13.84
C TYR A 219 7.62 -16.81 14.24
N ALA A 220 6.64 -16.34 13.46
CA ALA A 220 5.26 -16.77 13.60
C ALA A 220 4.59 -17.00 12.25
N GLU A 221 3.62 -17.91 12.25
CA GLU A 221 2.66 -18.11 11.17
C GLU A 221 1.26 -17.81 11.68
N VAL A 222 0.57 -16.90 11.03
CA VAL A 222 -0.82 -16.53 11.30
C VAL A 222 -1.67 -16.98 10.12
N ASP A 223 -2.51 -17.96 10.35
CA ASP A 223 -3.51 -18.41 9.39
C ASP A 223 -4.78 -17.57 9.58
N LEU A 224 -5.03 -16.65 8.66
CA LEU A 224 -6.17 -15.73 8.74
C LEU A 224 -7.51 -16.41 8.44
N ARG A 225 -7.49 -17.60 7.81
CA ARG A 225 -8.70 -18.38 7.53
C ARG A 225 -9.19 -19.11 8.77
N SER A 226 -8.29 -19.81 9.47
CA SER A 226 -8.61 -20.57 10.68
C SER A 226 -8.56 -19.74 11.96
N GLY A 227 -7.93 -18.55 11.92
CA GLY A 227 -7.67 -17.72 13.10
C GLY A 227 -6.59 -18.29 14.02
N ILE A 228 -5.78 -19.26 13.53
CA ILE A 228 -4.74 -19.89 14.34
C ILE A 228 -3.42 -19.15 14.15
N SER A 229 -2.85 -18.67 15.24
CA SER A 229 -1.51 -18.08 15.31
C SER A 229 -0.54 -19.08 15.94
N LYS A 230 0.55 -19.42 15.25
CA LYS A 230 1.61 -20.31 15.72
C LYS A 230 2.89 -19.54 15.89
N LEU A 231 3.42 -19.48 17.09
CA LEU A 231 4.77 -18.99 17.36
C LEU A 231 5.73 -20.19 17.31
N LEU A 232 6.72 -20.11 16.45
CA LEU A 232 7.61 -21.21 16.10
C LEU A 232 9.07 -20.78 16.26
N PRO A 233 10.03 -21.71 16.44
CA PRO A 233 11.44 -21.41 16.29
C PRO A 233 11.74 -20.86 14.89
N ALA A 234 12.72 -19.95 14.78
CA ALA A 234 13.11 -19.39 13.50
C ALA A 234 13.55 -20.50 12.51
N PRO A 235 13.12 -20.47 11.24
CA PRO A 235 13.53 -21.43 10.24
C PRO A 235 15.06 -21.45 10.08
N GLY A 236 15.68 -22.64 10.20
CA GLY A 236 17.14 -22.84 10.04
C GLY A 236 17.95 -22.76 11.33
N ASN A 237 17.37 -22.43 12.47
CA ASN A 237 18.08 -22.50 13.77
C ASN A 237 17.99 -23.90 14.39
N LYS A 238 19.10 -24.34 15.02
CA LYS A 238 19.13 -25.57 15.82
C LYS A 238 18.20 -25.42 17.02
N LEU A 239 17.45 -26.45 17.34
CA LEU A 239 16.34 -26.53 18.30
C LEU A 239 16.56 -26.00 19.73
N ASN A 240 17.75 -25.50 20.09
CA ASN A 240 18.12 -25.20 21.48
C ASN A 240 18.32 -23.73 21.83
N GLU A 241 18.26 -22.78 20.89
CA GLU A 241 18.67 -21.39 21.19
C GLU A 241 17.52 -20.36 21.27
N ASN A 242 16.35 -20.62 20.68
CA ASN A 242 15.26 -19.64 20.68
C ASN A 242 13.98 -20.23 21.28
N LYS A 243 13.80 -20.01 22.59
CA LYS A 243 12.56 -20.36 23.29
C LYS A 243 11.47 -19.34 22.92
N VAL A 244 10.29 -19.83 22.57
CA VAL A 244 9.09 -19.00 22.46
C VAL A 244 8.55 -18.71 23.88
N ARG A 245 8.06 -17.51 24.11
CA ARG A 245 7.52 -17.07 25.39
C ARG A 245 6.07 -16.61 25.24
N ALA A 246 5.21 -17.06 26.14
CA ALA A 246 3.86 -16.59 26.30
C ALA A 246 3.69 -15.92 27.65
N LEU A 247 2.99 -14.80 27.70
CA LEU A 247 2.41 -14.22 28.89
C LEU A 247 0.90 -14.18 28.66
N ILE A 248 0.17 -14.86 29.52
CA ILE A 248 -1.28 -14.97 29.43
C ILE A 248 -1.84 -14.27 30.67
N ASP A 249 -2.56 -13.19 30.44
CA ASP A 249 -3.34 -12.53 31.51
C ASP A 249 -4.51 -13.42 31.85
N LYS A 250 -4.68 -13.71 33.17
CA LYS A 250 -5.77 -14.57 33.64
C LYS A 250 -7.11 -13.86 33.65
N GLY A 251 -7.16 -12.55 33.34
CA GLY A 251 -8.33 -11.71 33.56
C GLY A 251 -8.72 -11.76 35.04
N GLY A 252 -8.86 -10.67 35.74
CA GLY A 252 -9.44 -10.67 37.06
C GLY A 252 -10.80 -11.35 36.95
N ILE A 253 -10.96 -12.52 37.57
CA ILE A 253 -12.31 -12.97 37.96
C ILE A 253 -12.71 -11.90 38.95
N ASP A 254 -13.61 -10.98 38.59
CA ASP A 254 -14.36 -10.21 39.58
C ASP A 254 -15.12 -11.24 40.42
N THR A 255 -14.44 -11.75 41.41
CA THR A 255 -15.11 -12.38 42.54
C THR A 255 -15.73 -11.21 43.30
N ASP A 256 -16.94 -10.87 42.87
CA ASP A 256 -17.83 -10.04 43.68
C ASP A 256 -18.16 -10.85 44.94
N GLU A 257 -17.20 -10.90 45.87
CA GLU A 257 -17.36 -11.52 47.22
C GLU A 257 -18.31 -10.72 48.13
N SER A 258 -19.03 -9.72 47.57
CA SER A 258 -19.95 -8.89 48.38
C SER A 258 -21.34 -9.49 48.56
N ASN A 259 -21.62 -10.73 48.12
CA ASN A 259 -22.97 -11.30 48.21
C ASN A 259 -23.12 -12.53 49.14
N TRP A 260 -22.13 -12.83 49.98
CA TRP A 260 -22.23 -13.98 50.90
C TRP A 260 -22.65 -13.64 52.36
N TYR A 261 -22.86 -12.34 52.70
CA TYR A 261 -23.20 -11.93 54.08
C TYR A 261 -24.70 -11.65 54.33
N SER A 262 -25.61 -11.92 53.41
CA SER A 262 -27.04 -11.63 53.62
C SER A 262 -27.93 -12.86 53.81
N LEU A 263 -27.38 -14.07 54.02
CA LEU A 263 -28.20 -15.30 54.18
C LEU A 263 -28.08 -16.01 55.54
N TYR A 264 -27.46 -15.38 56.55
CA TYR A 264 -27.46 -15.91 57.91
C TYR A 264 -27.71 -14.80 58.93
N CYS A 265 -28.91 -14.23 58.94
CA CYS A 265 -29.51 -13.56 60.11
C CYS A 265 -31.01 -13.32 59.85
N SER A 266 -31.82 -14.32 60.09
CA SER A 266 -33.20 -14.18 60.58
C SER A 266 -33.71 -15.56 61.01
#